data_fd4a9fc62c139fd7948916d5fd7b7402
#
_entry.id   fd4a9fc62c139fd7948916d5fd7b7402
#
_cell.length_a   1.000
_cell.length_b   1.000
_cell.length_c   1.000
_cell.angle_alpha   90.00
_cell.angle_beta   90.00
_cell.angle_gamma   90.00
#
_symmetry.space_group_name_H-M   'P 1'
#
loop_
_entity.id
_entity.type
_entity.pdbx_description
1 polymer ?
#
loop_
_entity_poly.entity_id
_entity_poly.type
_entity_poly.pdbx_seq_one_letter_code
_entity_poly.pdbx_strand_id
1 'polypeptide(L)'
;EVSWRRALFPGDWRAGSVLDPAWVLPGIGVVAGAWMSITDRLGWLRRLPNGVDNIVQGWDVQWHANAVRFIMETGVASPTRMGELQNLETHAALLYPSGFHAGVALFAEAAGLEPIPALNISQIVLPGIALPMSMACLVLAFLRSRGLTAQIAAGLAAALVYGAPQILWVSDYVGMWPYLFAMTLTGTVVWLFLRVPFHHASALPAALGFLGVLCAHPSAVTVVVVCVALAWVASLVIKPARSRISDLLWLGAPALGASVAFLPQILAGSTQAEEVSGWRADEAFKDTDAWASAFYMQTRHVDQFFPNFAKADAVVALWLALIGAVVMVFWRGQVWPVLVYAISLCAAVNAIDQFDNGFGTALNVLGNLHYNTPHRLILPVVMCVVAAVAVALAAMVRLVTLAPLAARSQSTAARSAATAASVAVALVLGAVAVPAVRAETVAGAEESFEASRSSGRMVSADDLAAFDWLATQPKAFEGYTMGDPADGHSWMYAYNGVPTMSRH
;
A
#
# COMPACT_ATOMS: atom_id res chain seq x y z
N GLU A 1 -15.51 34.69 0.31
CA GLU A 1 -15.22 33.54 -0.55
C GLU A 1 -13.73 33.22 -0.51
N VAL A 2 -13.30 32.49 0.49
CA VAL A 2 -12.01 31.77 0.38
C VAL A 2 -12.28 30.62 -0.58
N SER A 3 -12.03 30.86 -1.87
CA SER A 3 -12.17 29.78 -2.82
C SER A 3 -11.32 28.63 -2.32
N TRP A 4 -11.85 27.43 -2.27
CA TRP A 4 -11.10 26.24 -1.86
C TRP A 4 -9.85 26.00 -2.75
N ARG A 5 -9.74 26.65 -3.92
CA ARG A 5 -8.51 26.84 -4.69
C ARG A 5 -7.36 27.39 -3.85
N ARG A 6 -7.60 28.44 -3.03
CA ARG A 6 -6.58 29.03 -2.16
C ARG A 6 -6.32 28.20 -0.90
N ALA A 7 -7.27 27.36 -0.50
CA ALA A 7 -7.08 26.47 0.65
C ALA A 7 -6.21 25.24 0.32
N LEU A 8 -6.21 24.79 -0.93
CA LEU A 8 -5.39 23.66 -1.38
C LEU A 8 -3.97 24.07 -1.78
N PHE A 9 -3.89 25.22 -2.49
CA PHE A 9 -2.64 25.69 -3.06
C PHE A 9 -2.63 27.20 -2.95
N PRO A 10 -1.81 27.79 -2.06
CA PRO A 10 -1.52 29.23 -2.11
C PRO A 10 -1.08 29.55 -3.55
N GLY A 11 -1.63 30.63 -4.12
CA GLY A 11 -1.52 30.95 -5.54
C GLY A 11 -0.11 31.18 -6.10
N ASP A 12 0.93 31.11 -5.28
CA ASP A 12 2.32 31.37 -5.62
C ASP A 12 3.19 30.11 -5.57
N TRP A 13 2.68 29.01 -6.09
CA TRP A 13 3.54 27.86 -6.37
C TRP A 13 4.48 28.20 -7.53
N ARG A 14 5.54 28.93 -7.25
CA ARG A 14 6.67 28.98 -8.18
C ARG A 14 7.27 27.59 -8.25
N ALA A 15 7.19 26.97 -9.41
CA ALA A 15 7.96 25.79 -9.70
C ALA A 15 9.42 26.13 -9.34
N GLY A 16 9.95 25.47 -8.30
CA GLY A 16 11.35 25.69 -7.94
C GLY A 16 11.68 25.90 -6.46
N SER A 17 10.73 26.15 -5.54
CA SER A 17 11.09 26.12 -4.13
C SER A 17 11.08 24.69 -3.59
N VAL A 18 12.22 24.02 -3.66
CA VAL A 18 12.47 22.72 -3.03
C VAL A 18 12.26 22.80 -1.50
N LEU A 19 12.30 23.99 -0.93
CA LEU A 19 12.21 24.29 0.49
C LEU A 19 10.90 25.00 0.86
N ASP A 20 9.74 24.43 0.47
CA ASP A 20 8.47 24.91 1.00
C ASP A 20 8.28 24.44 2.46
N PRO A 21 8.19 25.35 3.44
CA PRO A 21 8.02 24.99 4.86
C PRO A 21 6.82 24.09 5.14
N ALA A 22 5.83 24.06 4.25
CA ALA A 22 4.68 23.18 4.36
C ALA A 22 5.00 21.68 4.28
N TRP A 23 6.18 21.33 3.80
CA TRP A 23 6.66 19.95 3.74
C TRP A 23 7.49 19.50 4.94
N VAL A 24 7.87 20.41 5.83
CA VAL A 24 8.77 20.08 6.96
C VAL A 24 8.12 19.06 7.90
N LEU A 25 6.91 19.33 8.40
CA LEU A 25 6.23 18.40 9.31
C LEU A 25 5.83 17.06 8.62
N PRO A 26 5.22 17.07 7.43
CA PRO A 26 5.02 15.83 6.66
C PRO A 26 6.34 15.06 6.43
N GLY A 27 7.41 15.75 6.06
CA GLY A 27 8.74 15.16 5.82
C GLY A 27 9.33 14.49 7.06
N ILE A 28 9.24 15.14 8.23
CA ILE A 28 9.66 14.54 9.51
C ILE A 28 8.91 13.24 9.76
N GLY A 29 7.58 13.23 9.57
CA GLY A 29 6.76 12.02 9.73
C GLY A 29 7.13 10.92 8.74
N VAL A 30 7.36 11.27 7.47
CA VAL A 30 7.80 10.31 6.44
C VAL A 30 9.14 9.69 6.80
N VAL A 31 10.12 10.51 7.22
CA VAL A 31 11.44 10.01 7.63
C VAL A 31 11.32 9.10 8.86
N ALA A 32 10.51 9.48 9.86
CA ALA A 32 10.33 8.67 11.06
C ALA A 32 9.68 7.31 10.73
N GLY A 33 8.58 7.30 9.95
CA GLY A 33 7.89 6.07 9.55
C GLY A 33 8.75 5.16 8.68
N ALA A 34 9.47 5.74 7.71
CA ALA A 34 10.38 4.99 6.85
C ALA A 34 11.57 4.42 7.64
N TRP A 35 12.16 5.23 8.52
CA TRP A 35 13.27 4.80 9.36
C TRP A 35 12.88 3.58 10.20
N MET A 36 11.78 3.64 10.95
CA MET A 36 11.33 2.52 11.77
C MET A 36 11.07 1.27 10.93
N SER A 37 10.27 1.40 9.86
CA SER A 37 9.89 0.28 9.01
C SER A 37 11.07 -0.42 8.36
N ILE A 38 12.09 0.33 7.95
CA ILE A 38 13.26 -0.20 7.26
C ILE A 38 14.27 -0.77 8.26
N THR A 39 14.60 0.00 9.32
CA THR A 39 15.67 -0.42 10.25
C THR A 39 15.28 -1.64 11.07
N ASP A 40 14.02 -1.73 11.53
CA ASP A 40 13.54 -2.90 12.25
C ASP A 40 13.62 -4.16 11.37
N ARG A 41 13.05 -4.10 10.17
CA ARG A 41 13.03 -5.26 9.25
C ARG A 41 14.43 -5.66 8.75
N LEU A 42 15.30 -4.70 8.45
CA LEU A 42 16.70 -5.02 8.12
C LEU A 42 17.45 -5.60 9.33
N GLY A 43 17.13 -5.13 10.54
CA GLY A 43 17.67 -5.68 11.77
C GLY A 43 17.23 -7.14 11.99
N TRP A 44 15.96 -7.44 11.77
CA TRP A 44 15.44 -8.80 11.87
C TRP A 44 16.00 -9.70 10.78
N LEU A 45 16.04 -9.22 9.53
CA LEU A 45 16.60 -9.97 8.40
C LEU A 45 18.05 -10.43 8.67
N ARG A 46 18.87 -9.53 9.26
CA ARG A 46 20.26 -9.85 9.61
C ARG A 46 20.39 -10.93 10.69
N ARG A 47 19.38 -11.15 11.51
CA ARG A 47 19.39 -12.17 12.57
C ARG A 47 18.93 -13.55 12.10
N LEU A 48 18.31 -13.62 10.92
CA LEU A 48 17.93 -14.91 10.32
C LEU A 48 19.18 -15.72 9.95
N PRO A 49 19.10 -17.07 9.93
CA PRO A 49 20.25 -17.94 9.71
C PRO A 49 21.06 -17.62 8.46
N ASN A 50 20.38 -17.26 7.35
CA ASN A 50 21.03 -16.93 6.08
C ASN A 50 21.02 -15.41 5.81
N GLY A 51 20.64 -14.57 6.79
CA GLY A 51 20.62 -13.13 6.64
C GLY A 51 19.82 -12.68 5.41
N VAL A 52 20.44 -11.90 4.53
CA VAL A 52 19.79 -11.37 3.31
C VAL A 52 19.46 -12.45 2.29
N ASP A 53 20.12 -13.61 2.35
CA ASP A 53 19.89 -14.75 1.46
C ASP A 53 18.82 -15.69 1.99
N ASN A 54 18.15 -15.34 3.10
CA ASN A 54 17.14 -16.19 3.71
C ASN A 54 15.89 -16.29 2.82
N ILE A 55 15.42 -17.54 2.63
CA ILE A 55 14.21 -17.82 1.85
C ILE A 55 12.97 -17.46 2.67
N VAL A 56 12.03 -16.78 2.06
CA VAL A 56 10.70 -16.54 2.62
C VAL A 56 9.77 -17.66 2.27
N GLN A 57 9.27 -18.35 3.28
CA GLN A 57 8.54 -19.63 3.19
C GLN A 57 7.07 -19.40 2.77
N GLY A 58 6.82 -18.96 1.53
CA GLY A 58 5.47 -18.69 1.02
C GLY A 58 5.33 -18.98 -0.46
N TRP A 59 4.15 -19.43 -0.88
CA TRP A 59 3.82 -19.76 -2.27
C TRP A 59 4.08 -18.60 -3.23
N ASP A 60 3.45 -17.45 -2.98
CA ASP A 60 3.58 -16.28 -3.85
C ASP A 60 5.03 -15.83 -3.95
N VAL A 61 5.82 -16.00 -2.88
CA VAL A 61 7.19 -15.50 -2.81
C VAL A 61 8.15 -16.29 -3.69
N GLN A 62 7.96 -17.61 -3.80
CA GLN A 62 8.80 -18.40 -4.72
C GLN A 62 8.56 -17.99 -6.19
N TRP A 63 7.31 -17.68 -6.56
CA TRP A 63 7.03 -17.08 -7.86
C TRP A 63 7.74 -15.75 -8.05
N HIS A 64 7.71 -14.87 -7.05
CA HIS A 64 8.38 -13.57 -7.14
C HIS A 64 9.90 -13.72 -7.32
N ALA A 65 10.52 -14.63 -6.59
CA ALA A 65 11.96 -14.89 -6.72
C ALA A 65 12.31 -15.48 -8.10
N ASN A 66 11.53 -16.45 -8.56
CA ASN A 66 11.70 -17.06 -9.88
C ASN A 66 11.50 -16.06 -11.02
N ALA A 67 10.52 -15.12 -10.90
CA ALA A 67 10.31 -14.08 -11.87
C ALA A 67 11.50 -13.09 -11.94
N VAL A 68 12.10 -12.74 -10.81
CA VAL A 68 13.31 -11.92 -10.77
C VAL A 68 14.47 -12.64 -11.47
N ARG A 69 14.71 -13.94 -11.14
CA ARG A 69 15.74 -14.76 -11.79
C ARG A 69 15.53 -14.83 -13.30
N PHE A 70 14.32 -15.14 -13.74
CA PHE A 70 13.97 -15.22 -15.16
C PHE A 70 14.25 -13.92 -15.90
N ILE A 71 13.90 -12.77 -15.31
CA ILE A 71 14.16 -11.46 -15.91
C ILE A 71 15.67 -11.21 -16.03
N MET A 72 16.44 -11.51 -14.99
CA MET A 72 17.90 -11.34 -15.00
C MET A 72 18.58 -12.24 -16.05
N GLU A 73 18.13 -13.48 -16.21
CA GLU A 73 18.73 -14.43 -17.18
C GLU A 73 18.34 -14.15 -18.62
N THR A 74 17.10 -13.73 -18.85
CA THR A 74 16.54 -13.63 -20.21
C THR A 74 16.40 -12.23 -20.74
N GLY A 75 16.45 -11.22 -19.86
CA GLY A 75 16.09 -9.83 -20.16
C GLY A 75 14.59 -9.63 -20.42
N VAL A 76 13.75 -10.65 -20.20
CA VAL A 76 12.30 -10.62 -20.50
C VAL A 76 11.52 -10.16 -19.29
N ALA A 77 11.11 -8.89 -19.30
CA ALA A 77 10.25 -8.30 -18.26
C ALA A 77 8.83 -8.00 -18.76
N SER A 78 8.44 -8.50 -19.92
CA SER A 78 7.11 -8.27 -20.47
C SER A 78 6.03 -9.04 -19.68
N PRO A 79 5.00 -8.36 -19.16
CA PRO A 79 3.92 -9.01 -18.41
C PRO A 79 3.19 -10.11 -19.21
N THR A 80 3.14 -9.97 -20.53
CA THR A 80 2.46 -10.92 -21.44
C THR A 80 3.29 -12.16 -21.77
N ARG A 81 4.57 -12.18 -21.36
CA ARG A 81 5.51 -13.30 -21.60
C ARG A 81 5.84 -14.09 -20.35
N MET A 82 5.14 -13.86 -19.25
CA MET A 82 5.38 -14.60 -18.00
C MET A 82 4.99 -16.09 -18.10
N GLY A 83 4.23 -16.49 -19.11
CA GLY A 83 3.99 -17.88 -19.45
C GLY A 83 5.27 -18.67 -19.80
N GLU A 84 6.32 -18.00 -20.29
CA GLU A 84 7.62 -18.61 -20.52
C GLU A 84 8.31 -19.04 -19.22
N LEU A 85 7.97 -18.42 -18.11
CA LEU A 85 8.43 -18.80 -16.79
C LEU A 85 7.59 -19.96 -16.22
N GLN A 86 6.27 -19.90 -16.33
CA GLN A 86 5.35 -20.83 -15.66
C GLN A 86 5.06 -22.09 -16.49
N ASN A 87 4.80 -21.92 -17.77
CA ASN A 87 4.30 -22.97 -18.65
C ASN A 87 5.42 -23.51 -19.55
N LEU A 88 6.46 -24.11 -18.96
CA LEU A 88 7.68 -24.53 -19.65
C LEU A 88 7.45 -25.52 -20.79
N GLU A 89 6.44 -26.39 -20.68
CA GLU A 89 6.12 -27.38 -21.70
C GLU A 89 5.27 -26.82 -22.84
N THR A 90 4.26 -25.99 -22.49
CA THR A 90 3.24 -25.54 -23.42
C THR A 90 3.48 -24.14 -23.95
N HIS A 91 4.34 -23.36 -23.29
CA HIS A 91 4.53 -21.93 -23.52
C HIS A 91 3.22 -21.13 -23.58
N ALA A 92 2.16 -21.63 -22.90
CA ALA A 92 0.86 -20.99 -22.86
C ALA A 92 0.99 -19.57 -22.35
N ALA A 93 0.31 -18.64 -23.02
CA ALA A 93 0.35 -17.24 -22.64
C ALA A 93 -0.19 -17.07 -21.22
N LEU A 94 0.52 -16.31 -20.41
CA LEU A 94 0.13 -15.90 -19.08
C LEU A 94 0.40 -14.40 -18.93
N LEU A 95 -0.60 -13.66 -18.54
CA LEU A 95 -0.40 -12.30 -18.08
C LEU A 95 -0.07 -12.30 -16.58
N TYR A 96 1.08 -11.77 -16.23
CA TYR A 96 1.41 -11.48 -14.85
C TYR A 96 2.08 -10.11 -14.73
N PRO A 97 1.59 -9.20 -13.86
CA PRO A 97 2.19 -7.87 -13.68
C PRO A 97 3.63 -7.99 -13.19
N SER A 98 4.58 -7.56 -14.00
CA SER A 98 6.01 -7.77 -13.77
C SER A 98 6.78 -6.51 -13.38
N GLY A 99 6.11 -5.35 -13.27
CA GLY A 99 6.77 -4.07 -12.99
C GLY A 99 7.57 -4.05 -11.68
N PHE A 100 7.05 -4.68 -10.62
CA PHE A 100 7.77 -4.85 -9.36
C PHE A 100 9.04 -5.71 -9.57
N HIS A 101 8.90 -6.86 -10.21
CA HIS A 101 9.99 -7.81 -10.46
C HIS A 101 11.07 -7.25 -11.37
N ALA A 102 10.66 -6.50 -12.41
CA ALA A 102 11.59 -5.79 -13.29
C ALA A 102 12.43 -4.74 -12.53
N GLY A 103 11.79 -4.00 -11.62
CA GLY A 103 12.50 -3.06 -10.75
C GLY A 103 13.49 -3.75 -9.81
N VAL A 104 13.12 -4.91 -9.24
CA VAL A 104 14.00 -5.72 -8.40
C VAL A 104 15.16 -6.30 -9.21
N ALA A 105 14.91 -6.82 -10.43
CA ALA A 105 15.95 -7.34 -11.30
C ALA A 105 16.97 -6.26 -11.69
N LEU A 106 16.50 -5.07 -12.06
CA LEU A 106 17.40 -3.92 -12.33
C LEU A 106 18.24 -3.52 -11.10
N PHE A 107 17.64 -3.56 -9.91
CA PHE A 107 18.38 -3.33 -8.66
C PHE A 107 19.41 -4.44 -8.42
N ALA A 108 19.05 -5.70 -8.63
CA ALA A 108 19.95 -6.84 -8.48
C ALA A 108 21.18 -6.68 -9.38
N GLU A 109 20.97 -6.40 -10.67
CA GLU A 109 22.06 -6.19 -11.64
C GLU A 109 22.93 -4.98 -11.24
N ALA A 110 22.32 -3.85 -10.90
CA ALA A 110 23.05 -2.65 -10.53
C ALA A 110 23.87 -2.81 -9.23
N ALA A 111 23.41 -3.63 -8.29
CA ALA A 111 24.05 -3.90 -7.01
C ALA A 111 24.96 -5.16 -7.01
N GLY A 112 24.94 -5.95 -8.09
CA GLY A 112 25.64 -7.22 -8.15
C GLY A 112 25.11 -8.27 -7.18
N LEU A 113 23.78 -8.31 -7.00
CA LEU A 113 23.10 -9.21 -6.07
C LEU A 113 22.42 -10.36 -6.81
N GLU A 114 22.31 -11.50 -6.15
CA GLU A 114 21.45 -12.60 -6.58
C GLU A 114 19.94 -12.26 -6.39
N PRO A 115 19.00 -12.99 -7.03
CA PRO A 115 17.57 -12.69 -6.97
C PRO A 115 16.99 -12.60 -5.56
N ILE A 116 17.34 -13.55 -4.68
CA ILE A 116 16.76 -13.65 -3.32
C ILE A 116 17.17 -12.46 -2.45
N PRO A 117 18.45 -12.10 -2.26
CA PRO A 117 18.83 -10.91 -1.50
C PRO A 117 18.28 -9.63 -2.09
N ALA A 118 18.26 -9.48 -3.41
CA ALA A 118 17.69 -8.30 -4.05
C ALA A 118 16.18 -8.16 -3.76
N LEU A 119 15.45 -9.26 -3.81
CA LEU A 119 14.03 -9.31 -3.51
C LEU A 119 13.77 -9.00 -2.04
N ASN A 120 14.53 -9.61 -1.10
CA ASN A 120 14.40 -9.37 0.33
C ASN A 120 14.66 -7.91 0.71
N ILE A 121 15.68 -7.27 0.14
CA ILE A 121 15.97 -5.86 0.38
C ILE A 121 14.89 -4.97 -0.22
N SER A 122 14.49 -5.22 -1.46
CA SER A 122 13.51 -4.40 -2.19
C SER A 122 12.16 -4.40 -1.50
N GLN A 123 11.66 -5.56 -1.07
CA GLN A 123 10.37 -5.67 -0.39
C GLN A 123 10.36 -5.00 1.00
N ILE A 124 11.54 -4.80 1.62
CA ILE A 124 11.67 -4.02 2.86
C ILE A 124 11.70 -2.52 2.56
N VAL A 125 12.57 -2.10 1.63
CA VAL A 125 12.88 -0.70 1.41
C VAL A 125 11.77 0.03 0.65
N LEU A 126 11.25 -0.57 -0.43
CA LEU A 126 10.26 0.09 -1.28
C LEU A 126 8.96 0.42 -0.53
N PRO A 127 8.27 -0.54 0.12
CA PRO A 127 7.09 -0.22 0.91
C PRO A 127 7.42 0.63 2.14
N GLY A 128 8.60 0.43 2.74
CA GLY A 128 9.05 1.19 3.91
C GLY A 128 9.16 2.70 3.65
N ILE A 129 9.53 3.09 2.44
CA ILE A 129 9.57 4.51 2.02
C ILE A 129 8.21 4.96 1.48
N ALA A 130 7.62 4.16 0.59
CA ALA A 130 6.45 4.57 -0.17
C ALA A 130 5.20 4.71 0.72
N LEU A 131 5.00 3.83 1.71
CA LEU A 131 3.82 3.86 2.57
C LEU A 131 3.70 5.14 3.40
N PRO A 132 4.73 5.56 4.18
CA PRO A 132 4.66 6.83 4.92
C PRO A 132 4.43 8.03 4.01
N MET A 133 5.08 8.09 2.86
CA MET A 133 4.90 9.16 1.88
C MET A 133 3.47 9.17 1.33
N SER A 134 2.94 8.00 1.00
CA SER A 134 1.57 7.83 0.52
C SER A 134 0.54 8.29 1.55
N MET A 135 0.74 7.93 2.82
CA MET A 135 -0.16 8.36 3.90
C MET A 135 -0.14 9.87 4.12
N ALA A 136 1.03 10.50 4.06
CA ALA A 136 1.13 11.96 4.11
C ALA A 136 0.37 12.62 2.95
N CYS A 137 0.57 12.14 1.73
CA CYS A 137 -0.12 12.63 0.54
C CYS A 137 -1.64 12.41 0.60
N LEU A 138 -2.08 11.25 1.09
CA LEU A 138 -3.49 10.91 1.24
C LEU A 138 -4.20 11.85 2.21
N VAL A 139 -3.59 12.14 3.36
CA VAL A 139 -4.14 13.12 4.33
C VAL A 139 -4.24 14.51 3.72
N LEU A 140 -3.21 14.96 2.98
CA LEU A 140 -3.27 16.26 2.28
C LEU A 140 -4.38 16.29 1.23
N ALA A 141 -4.62 15.15 0.54
CA ALA A 141 -5.75 14.99 -0.39
C ALA A 141 -7.10 15.04 0.34
N PHE A 142 -7.24 14.32 1.47
CA PHE A 142 -8.45 14.28 2.29
C PHE A 142 -8.84 15.65 2.81
N LEU A 143 -7.88 16.38 3.36
CA LEU A 143 -8.13 17.71 3.93
C LEU A 143 -8.22 18.83 2.88
N ARG A 144 -7.75 18.58 1.67
CA ARG A 144 -7.62 19.59 0.61
C ARG A 144 -7.02 20.89 1.16
N SER A 145 -5.95 20.78 1.91
CA SER A 145 -5.30 21.90 2.60
C SER A 145 -3.80 21.64 2.75
N ARG A 146 -3.05 22.74 2.78
CA ARG A 146 -1.62 22.75 3.17
C ARG A 146 -1.40 23.58 4.44
N GLY A 147 -2.48 23.97 5.12
CA GLY A 147 -2.40 24.66 6.41
C GLY A 147 -1.81 23.80 7.50
N LEU A 148 -1.40 24.41 8.61
CA LEU A 148 -0.66 23.74 9.69
C LEU A 148 -1.37 22.49 10.22
N THR A 149 -2.70 22.50 10.34
CA THR A 149 -3.46 21.30 10.75
C THR A 149 -3.24 20.12 9.80
N ALA A 150 -3.24 20.39 8.48
CA ALA A 150 -3.00 19.35 7.48
C ALA A 150 -1.55 18.86 7.48
N GLN A 151 -0.58 19.76 7.73
CA GLN A 151 0.84 19.40 7.85
C GLN A 151 1.09 18.48 9.07
N ILE A 152 0.50 18.83 10.22
CA ILE A 152 0.57 18.00 11.44
C ILE A 152 -0.07 16.64 11.19
N ALA A 153 -1.29 16.61 10.63
CA ALA A 153 -1.99 15.38 10.35
C ALA A 153 -1.23 14.50 9.35
N ALA A 154 -0.66 15.08 8.29
CA ALA A 154 0.13 14.35 7.31
C ALA A 154 1.41 13.75 7.92
N GLY A 155 2.10 14.49 8.77
CA GLY A 155 3.27 13.99 9.50
C GLY A 155 2.92 12.86 10.46
N LEU A 156 1.85 13.01 11.24
CA LEU A 156 1.39 11.98 12.16
C LEU A 156 0.93 10.71 11.42
N ALA A 157 0.16 10.83 10.33
CA ALA A 157 -0.27 9.69 9.54
C ALA A 157 0.92 8.90 8.98
N ALA A 158 1.92 9.60 8.46
CA ALA A 158 3.14 8.99 7.93
C ALA A 158 3.94 8.23 9.00
N ALA A 159 4.05 8.78 10.20
CA ALA A 159 4.80 8.16 11.29
C ALA A 159 4.01 7.02 11.97
N LEU A 160 2.69 7.18 12.17
CA LEU A 160 1.86 6.24 12.91
C LEU A 160 1.39 5.04 12.08
N VAL A 161 1.54 5.07 10.75
CA VAL A 161 1.14 3.93 9.88
C VAL A 161 1.93 2.66 10.19
N TYR A 162 3.09 2.75 10.84
CA TYR A 162 3.83 1.62 11.37
C TYR A 162 2.96 0.72 12.27
N GLY A 163 2.06 1.30 13.04
CA GLY A 163 1.14 0.59 13.93
C GLY A 163 -0.09 -0.02 13.28
N ALA A 164 -0.20 0.01 11.94
CA ALA A 164 -1.31 -0.60 11.21
C ALA A 164 -0.94 -2.01 10.71
N PRO A 165 -1.29 -3.08 11.45
CA PRO A 165 -0.76 -4.43 11.19
C PRO A 165 -1.12 -4.95 9.79
N GLN A 166 -2.30 -4.61 9.27
CA GLN A 166 -2.84 -5.13 8.02
C GLN A 166 -2.03 -4.68 6.80
N ILE A 167 -1.55 -3.42 6.81
CA ILE A 167 -0.95 -2.83 5.62
C ILE A 167 0.45 -3.40 5.38
N LEU A 168 1.35 -3.31 6.36
CA LEU A 168 2.75 -3.67 6.18
C LEU A 168 3.04 -5.10 6.66
N TRP A 169 2.66 -5.42 7.89
CA TRP A 169 3.12 -6.62 8.58
C TRP A 169 2.45 -7.89 8.09
N VAL A 170 1.10 -7.90 8.06
CA VAL A 170 0.34 -9.06 7.54
C VAL A 170 0.54 -9.23 6.04
N SER A 171 0.60 -8.14 5.28
CA SER A 171 0.87 -8.19 3.83
C SER A 171 2.26 -8.74 3.52
N ASP A 172 3.26 -8.44 4.34
CA ASP A 172 4.60 -9.01 4.23
C ASP A 172 4.59 -10.52 4.56
N TYR A 173 3.93 -10.89 5.66
CA TYR A 173 3.80 -12.29 6.10
C TYR A 173 3.15 -13.19 5.04
N VAL A 174 2.08 -12.72 4.39
CA VAL A 174 1.37 -13.48 3.35
C VAL A 174 2.13 -13.51 2.01
N GLY A 175 3.16 -12.69 1.84
CA GLY A 175 3.96 -12.67 0.62
C GLY A 175 3.34 -11.89 -0.56
N MET A 176 2.29 -11.10 -0.35
CA MET A 176 1.65 -10.33 -1.44
C MET A 176 2.42 -9.03 -1.79
N TRP A 177 3.71 -9.13 -2.03
CA TRP A 177 4.63 -8.01 -2.12
C TRP A 177 4.39 -7.04 -3.28
N PRO A 178 4.12 -7.48 -4.52
CA PRO A 178 3.79 -6.55 -5.61
C PRO A 178 2.50 -5.76 -5.33
N TYR A 179 1.50 -6.43 -4.74
CA TYR A 179 0.26 -5.78 -4.33
C TYR A 179 0.48 -4.77 -3.21
N LEU A 180 1.25 -5.14 -2.17
CA LEU A 180 1.63 -4.24 -1.10
C LEU A 180 2.34 -3.00 -1.65
N PHE A 181 3.35 -3.19 -2.51
CA PHE A 181 4.07 -2.08 -3.13
C PHE A 181 3.14 -1.16 -3.93
N ALA A 182 2.27 -1.72 -4.77
CA ALA A 182 1.28 -0.96 -5.52
C ALA A 182 0.34 -0.15 -4.59
N MET A 183 -0.15 -0.77 -3.51
CA MET A 183 -1.00 -0.11 -2.51
C MET A 183 -0.27 1.05 -1.81
N THR A 184 1.02 0.89 -1.52
CA THR A 184 1.81 1.96 -0.90
C THR A 184 2.02 3.18 -1.80
N LEU A 185 1.72 3.11 -3.08
CA LEU A 185 1.78 4.23 -4.02
C LEU A 185 0.44 4.97 -4.14
N THR A 186 -0.68 4.33 -3.79
CA THR A 186 -2.03 4.82 -4.11
C THR A 186 -2.34 6.20 -3.55
N GLY A 187 -1.99 6.49 -2.30
CA GLY A 187 -2.25 7.80 -1.70
C GLY A 187 -1.51 8.95 -2.38
N THR A 188 -0.26 8.70 -2.82
CA THR A 188 0.50 9.68 -3.62
C THR A 188 -0.17 9.90 -4.97
N VAL A 189 -0.61 8.84 -5.63
CA VAL A 189 -1.28 8.92 -6.94
C VAL A 189 -2.63 9.63 -6.83
N VAL A 190 -3.43 9.32 -5.81
CA VAL A 190 -4.68 10.03 -5.50
C VAL A 190 -4.42 11.53 -5.31
N TRP A 191 -3.39 11.90 -4.55
CA TRP A 191 -3.03 13.30 -4.33
C TRP A 191 -2.63 14.00 -5.65
N LEU A 192 -1.88 13.33 -6.53
CA LEU A 192 -1.52 13.85 -7.85
C LEU A 192 -2.77 14.08 -8.72
N PHE A 193 -3.67 13.09 -8.80
CA PHE A 193 -4.91 13.20 -9.59
C PHE A 193 -5.78 14.37 -9.14
N LEU A 194 -6.03 14.50 -7.84
CA LEU A 194 -6.88 15.57 -7.31
C LEU A 194 -6.30 16.98 -7.51
N ARG A 195 -5.03 17.06 -7.89
CA ARG A 195 -4.38 18.33 -8.30
C ARG A 195 -4.61 18.68 -9.77
N VAL A 196 -4.75 17.68 -10.64
CA VAL A 196 -4.78 17.90 -12.11
C VAL A 196 -5.77 18.98 -12.54
N PRO A 197 -7.03 19.04 -12.03
CA PRO A 197 -7.99 20.08 -12.40
C PRO A 197 -7.55 21.50 -12.06
N PHE A 198 -6.56 21.68 -11.19
CA PHE A 198 -6.06 22.97 -10.72
C PHE A 198 -4.67 23.29 -11.25
N HIS A 199 -3.88 22.25 -11.51
CA HIS A 199 -2.49 22.29 -11.98
C HIS A 199 -2.31 21.25 -13.07
N HIS A 200 -2.60 21.62 -14.30
CA HIS A 200 -2.56 20.71 -15.46
C HIS A 200 -1.19 20.04 -15.64
N ALA A 201 -0.09 20.70 -15.23
CA ALA A 201 1.22 20.10 -15.19
C ALA A 201 1.33 18.83 -14.31
N SER A 202 0.37 18.61 -13.40
CA SER A 202 0.29 17.37 -12.61
C SER A 202 -0.28 16.19 -13.39
N ALA A 203 -0.78 16.39 -14.63
CA ALA A 203 -1.39 15.32 -15.42
C ALA A 203 -0.38 14.22 -15.79
N LEU A 204 0.82 14.62 -16.25
CA LEU A 204 1.86 13.66 -16.59
C LEU A 204 2.33 12.84 -15.35
N PRO A 205 2.71 13.46 -14.22
CA PRO A 205 3.02 12.68 -13.01
C PRO A 205 1.86 11.79 -12.54
N ALA A 206 0.61 12.25 -12.65
CA ALA A 206 -0.56 11.43 -12.30
C ALA A 206 -0.71 10.22 -13.24
N ALA A 207 -0.55 10.41 -14.55
CA ALA A 207 -0.58 9.32 -15.53
C ALA A 207 0.54 8.31 -15.30
N LEU A 208 1.78 8.78 -15.08
CA LEU A 208 2.93 7.91 -14.80
C LEU A 208 2.76 7.15 -13.47
N GLY A 209 2.25 7.82 -12.42
CA GLY A 209 1.95 7.17 -11.15
C GLY A 209 0.88 6.10 -11.29
N PHE A 210 -0.20 6.39 -12.03
CA PHE A 210 -1.27 5.43 -12.30
C PHE A 210 -0.76 4.22 -13.09
N LEU A 211 0.03 4.48 -14.14
CA LEU A 211 0.68 3.42 -14.93
C LEU A 211 1.64 2.59 -14.07
N GLY A 212 2.41 3.22 -13.18
CA GLY A 212 3.29 2.52 -12.25
C GLY A 212 2.53 1.58 -11.31
N VAL A 213 1.37 2.02 -10.78
CA VAL A 213 0.49 1.15 -9.98
C VAL A 213 -0.06 0.00 -10.82
N LEU A 214 -0.51 0.26 -12.07
CA LEU A 214 -0.96 -0.79 -13.00
C LEU A 214 0.15 -1.82 -13.26
N CYS A 215 1.36 -1.37 -13.53
CA CYS A 215 2.50 -2.25 -13.82
C CYS A 215 2.95 -3.07 -12.59
N ALA A 216 2.83 -2.51 -11.38
CA ALA A 216 3.17 -3.22 -10.14
C ALA A 216 2.09 -4.24 -9.76
N HIS A 217 0.82 -3.80 -9.67
CA HIS A 217 -0.34 -4.67 -9.43
C HIS A 217 -1.65 -3.97 -9.80
N PRO A 218 -2.35 -4.39 -10.86
CA PRO A 218 -3.54 -3.70 -11.40
C PRO A 218 -4.66 -3.51 -10.38
N SER A 219 -4.87 -4.46 -9.47
CA SER A 219 -5.93 -4.38 -8.46
C SER A 219 -5.85 -3.10 -7.62
N ALA A 220 -4.65 -2.63 -7.26
CA ALA A 220 -4.47 -1.44 -6.44
C ALA A 220 -4.96 -0.14 -7.11
N VAL A 221 -5.08 -0.13 -8.44
CA VAL A 221 -5.63 1.01 -9.20
C VAL A 221 -7.08 1.28 -8.83
N THR A 222 -7.85 0.26 -8.46
CA THR A 222 -9.26 0.41 -8.06
C THR A 222 -9.40 1.40 -6.90
N VAL A 223 -8.45 1.41 -5.96
CA VAL A 223 -8.42 2.34 -4.83
C VAL A 223 -8.26 3.79 -5.31
N VAL A 224 -7.36 4.01 -6.29
CA VAL A 224 -7.18 5.34 -6.90
C VAL A 224 -8.47 5.78 -7.61
N VAL A 225 -9.07 4.88 -8.41
CA VAL A 225 -10.30 5.17 -9.15
C VAL A 225 -11.45 5.48 -8.19
N VAL A 226 -11.66 4.67 -7.16
CA VAL A 226 -12.72 4.89 -6.15
C VAL A 226 -12.51 6.23 -5.44
N CYS A 227 -11.30 6.52 -4.99
CA CYS A 227 -10.99 7.81 -4.34
C CYS A 227 -11.28 9.00 -5.25
N VAL A 228 -10.79 8.97 -6.49
CA VAL A 228 -10.93 10.07 -7.45
C VAL A 228 -12.38 10.24 -7.88
N ALA A 229 -13.09 9.14 -8.17
CA ALA A 229 -14.50 9.17 -8.56
C ALA A 229 -15.38 9.73 -7.43
N LEU A 230 -15.21 9.24 -6.20
CA LEU A 230 -16.00 9.72 -5.05
C LEU A 230 -15.66 11.17 -4.70
N ALA A 231 -14.40 11.60 -4.85
CA ALA A 231 -14.03 13.01 -4.68
C ALA A 231 -14.69 13.89 -5.73
N TRP A 232 -14.76 13.43 -6.99
CA TRP A 232 -15.47 14.14 -8.05
C TRP A 232 -16.98 14.18 -7.80
N VAL A 233 -17.62 13.03 -7.53
CA VAL A 233 -19.06 12.93 -7.23
C VAL A 233 -19.45 13.80 -6.04
N ALA A 234 -18.72 13.74 -4.92
CA ALA A 234 -18.96 14.60 -3.78
C ALA A 234 -18.86 16.10 -4.15
N SER A 235 -17.98 16.45 -5.08
CA SER A 235 -17.83 17.81 -5.57
C SER A 235 -19.03 18.31 -6.38
N LEU A 236 -19.85 17.41 -6.95
CA LEU A 236 -21.07 17.81 -7.68
C LEU A 236 -22.12 18.42 -6.74
N VAL A 237 -22.18 17.91 -5.50
CA VAL A 237 -23.17 18.35 -4.50
C VAL A 237 -22.59 19.47 -3.62
N ILE A 238 -21.35 19.34 -3.22
CA ILE A 238 -20.69 20.21 -2.27
C ILE A 238 -19.86 21.25 -3.03
N LYS A 239 -20.26 22.52 -3.04
CA LYS A 239 -19.57 23.66 -3.66
C LYS A 239 -19.50 23.59 -5.21
N PRO A 240 -20.60 23.82 -5.91
CA PRO A 240 -20.69 23.73 -7.37
C PRO A 240 -20.07 24.90 -8.15
N ALA A 241 -18.93 25.46 -7.72
CA ALA A 241 -18.37 26.69 -8.28
C ALA A 241 -17.56 26.56 -9.59
N ARG A 242 -17.44 25.34 -10.16
CA ARG A 242 -16.64 25.04 -11.36
C ARG A 242 -17.40 24.24 -12.40
N SER A 243 -16.84 24.20 -13.62
CA SER A 243 -17.27 23.24 -14.63
C SER A 243 -16.90 21.80 -14.21
N ARG A 244 -17.90 21.00 -13.88
CA ARG A 244 -17.75 19.62 -13.46
C ARG A 244 -17.32 18.70 -14.60
N ILE A 245 -17.75 18.99 -15.81
CA ILE A 245 -17.35 18.28 -17.03
C ILE A 245 -15.87 18.51 -17.29
N SER A 246 -15.39 19.77 -17.20
CA SER A 246 -13.97 20.06 -17.36
C SER A 246 -13.12 19.35 -16.29
N ASP A 247 -13.57 19.31 -15.03
CA ASP A 247 -12.85 18.59 -13.98
C ASP A 247 -12.81 17.08 -14.26
N LEU A 248 -13.92 16.49 -14.74
CA LEU A 248 -13.97 15.09 -15.13
C LEU A 248 -13.00 14.77 -16.29
N LEU A 249 -12.96 15.63 -17.30
CA LEU A 249 -12.02 15.44 -18.43
C LEU A 249 -10.57 15.51 -17.96
N TRP A 250 -10.23 16.46 -17.08
CA TRP A 250 -8.88 16.57 -16.55
C TRP A 250 -8.49 15.43 -15.59
N LEU A 251 -9.43 14.84 -14.86
CA LEU A 251 -9.21 13.64 -14.05
C LEU A 251 -9.14 12.38 -14.92
N GLY A 252 -9.96 12.30 -15.94
CA GLY A 252 -10.04 11.14 -16.84
C GLY A 252 -8.86 11.04 -17.81
N ALA A 253 -8.34 12.16 -18.31
CA ALA A 253 -7.30 12.16 -19.32
C ALA A 253 -6.01 11.41 -18.91
N PRO A 254 -5.41 11.65 -17.73
CA PRO A 254 -4.24 10.89 -17.29
C PRO A 254 -4.53 9.41 -17.06
N ALA A 255 -5.70 9.06 -16.52
CA ALA A 255 -6.12 7.67 -16.34
C ALA A 255 -6.28 6.97 -17.69
N LEU A 256 -6.95 7.61 -18.65
CA LEU A 256 -7.12 7.07 -20.00
C LEU A 256 -5.77 6.90 -20.70
N GLY A 257 -4.89 7.89 -20.63
CA GLY A 257 -3.54 7.81 -21.22
C GLY A 257 -2.74 6.63 -20.67
N ALA A 258 -2.75 6.44 -19.35
CA ALA A 258 -2.10 5.30 -18.70
C ALA A 258 -2.75 3.96 -19.08
N SER A 259 -4.10 3.90 -19.15
CA SER A 259 -4.83 2.69 -19.55
C SER A 259 -4.57 2.33 -21.02
N VAL A 260 -4.45 3.30 -21.91
CA VAL A 260 -4.05 3.06 -23.30
C VAL A 260 -2.62 2.50 -23.38
N ALA A 261 -1.69 3.05 -22.61
CA ALA A 261 -0.33 2.51 -22.54
C ALA A 261 -0.30 1.08 -21.97
N PHE A 262 -1.23 0.72 -21.09
CA PHE A 262 -1.38 -0.61 -20.49
C PHE A 262 -2.34 -1.53 -21.27
N LEU A 263 -2.89 -1.07 -22.40
CA LEU A 263 -3.92 -1.79 -23.17
C LEU A 263 -3.49 -3.19 -23.62
N PRO A 264 -2.27 -3.43 -24.12
CA PRO A 264 -1.85 -4.79 -24.49
C PRO A 264 -1.98 -5.79 -23.35
N GLN A 265 -1.67 -5.36 -22.11
CA GLN A 265 -1.77 -6.18 -20.92
C GLN A 265 -3.22 -6.40 -20.49
N ILE A 266 -4.09 -5.38 -20.60
CA ILE A 266 -5.51 -5.51 -20.34
C ILE A 266 -6.14 -6.55 -21.27
N LEU A 267 -5.84 -6.49 -22.56
CA LEU A 267 -6.37 -7.43 -23.55
C LEU A 267 -5.86 -8.86 -23.30
N ALA A 268 -4.58 -9.03 -22.98
CA ALA A 268 -4.00 -10.33 -22.66
C ALA A 268 -4.60 -10.93 -21.36
N GLY A 269 -4.88 -10.08 -20.35
CA GLY A 269 -5.45 -10.53 -19.08
C GLY A 269 -6.94 -10.84 -19.12
N SER A 270 -7.64 -10.44 -20.17
CA SER A 270 -9.09 -10.68 -20.27
C SER A 270 -9.46 -12.17 -20.30
N THR A 271 -8.56 -13.03 -20.79
CA THR A 271 -8.72 -14.48 -20.82
C THR A 271 -8.55 -15.16 -19.46
N GLN A 272 -7.97 -14.48 -18.48
CA GLN A 272 -7.69 -14.99 -17.14
C GLN A 272 -8.68 -14.46 -16.09
N ALA A 273 -9.61 -13.62 -16.49
CA ALA A 273 -10.55 -12.97 -15.57
C ALA A 273 -11.46 -13.98 -14.83
N GLU A 274 -11.78 -15.10 -15.45
CA GLU A 274 -12.61 -16.15 -14.85
C GLU A 274 -11.89 -16.86 -13.71
N GLU A 275 -10.61 -17.19 -13.89
CA GLU A 275 -9.77 -17.83 -12.87
C GLU A 275 -9.64 -16.95 -11.62
N VAL A 276 -9.34 -15.67 -11.82
CA VAL A 276 -9.22 -14.68 -10.73
C VAL A 276 -10.57 -14.47 -10.02
N SER A 277 -11.68 -14.41 -10.75
CA SER A 277 -13.02 -14.18 -10.18
C SER A 277 -13.58 -15.37 -9.41
N GLY A 278 -13.13 -16.59 -9.71
CA GLY A 278 -13.55 -17.82 -9.04
C GLY A 278 -12.89 -18.03 -7.67
N TRP A 279 -11.84 -17.29 -7.36
CA TRP A 279 -11.14 -17.43 -6.09
C TRP A 279 -11.98 -16.95 -4.91
N ARG A 280 -11.95 -17.71 -3.80
CA ARG A 280 -12.54 -17.33 -2.51
C ARG A 280 -11.52 -17.52 -1.39
N ALA A 281 -11.47 -16.56 -0.48
CA ALA A 281 -10.60 -16.64 0.69
C ALA A 281 -11.12 -17.63 1.73
N ASP A 282 -10.20 -18.13 2.57
CA ASP A 282 -10.54 -19.04 3.68
C ASP A 282 -11.59 -18.46 4.63
N GLU A 283 -11.61 -17.14 4.81
CA GLU A 283 -12.59 -16.44 5.65
C GLU A 283 -14.03 -16.64 5.17
N ALA A 284 -14.25 -16.82 3.86
CA ALA A 284 -15.58 -17.07 3.29
C ALA A 284 -16.13 -18.47 3.61
N PHE A 285 -15.27 -19.37 4.08
CA PHE A 285 -15.63 -20.75 4.46
C PHE A 285 -15.68 -20.98 5.96
N LYS A 286 -15.36 -19.96 6.76
CA LYS A 286 -15.40 -20.01 8.23
C LYS A 286 -16.68 -19.34 8.72
N ASP A 287 -17.21 -19.80 9.84
CA ASP A 287 -18.29 -19.14 10.56
C ASP A 287 -17.74 -17.89 11.27
N THR A 288 -17.54 -16.84 10.46
CA THR A 288 -16.93 -15.58 10.87
C THR A 288 -17.97 -14.47 10.75
N ASP A 289 -18.14 -13.67 11.81
CA ASP A 289 -18.93 -12.43 11.73
C ASP A 289 -18.23 -11.46 10.76
N ALA A 290 -18.74 -11.38 9.54
CA ALA A 290 -18.16 -10.58 8.45
C ALA A 290 -18.09 -9.09 8.81
N TRP A 291 -19.13 -8.55 9.46
CA TRP A 291 -19.16 -7.17 9.88
C TRP A 291 -18.17 -6.87 11.00
N ALA A 292 -18.11 -7.72 12.03
CA ALA A 292 -17.15 -7.54 13.10
C ALA A 292 -15.71 -7.65 12.58
N SER A 293 -15.42 -8.67 11.77
CA SER A 293 -14.10 -8.88 11.19
C SER A 293 -13.62 -7.67 10.37
N ALA A 294 -14.46 -7.18 9.45
CA ALA A 294 -14.09 -6.05 8.61
C ALA A 294 -14.07 -4.72 9.37
N PHE A 295 -15.09 -4.44 10.23
CA PHE A 295 -15.19 -3.19 10.96
C PHE A 295 -14.05 -3.00 11.97
N TYR A 296 -13.69 -4.05 12.70
CA TYR A 296 -12.54 -4.03 13.62
C TYR A 296 -11.20 -4.31 12.93
N MET A 297 -11.19 -4.44 11.60
CA MET A 297 -9.99 -4.70 10.80
C MET A 297 -9.24 -5.97 11.22
N GLN A 298 -9.98 -7.00 11.66
CA GLN A 298 -9.46 -8.29 12.16
C GLN A 298 -9.50 -9.37 11.07
N THR A 299 -9.05 -9.03 9.87
CA THR A 299 -8.90 -10.00 8.78
C THR A 299 -7.58 -10.74 8.94
N ARG A 300 -7.52 -11.96 8.42
CA ARG A 300 -6.37 -12.88 8.30
C ARG A 300 -5.11 -12.52 9.11
N HIS A 301 -4.73 -13.34 10.08
CA HIS A 301 -3.50 -13.25 10.89
C HIS A 301 -3.35 -12.03 11.82
N VAL A 302 -4.28 -11.09 11.85
CA VAL A 302 -4.21 -9.93 12.76
C VAL A 302 -4.36 -10.37 14.21
N ASP A 303 -5.30 -11.25 14.50
CA ASP A 303 -5.52 -11.84 15.84
C ASP A 303 -4.35 -12.71 16.30
N GLN A 304 -3.69 -13.38 15.38
CA GLN A 304 -2.55 -14.24 15.64
C GLN A 304 -1.32 -13.47 16.12
N PHE A 305 -0.92 -12.44 15.37
CA PHE A 305 0.32 -11.72 15.63
C PHE A 305 0.13 -10.42 16.42
N PHE A 306 -1.07 -9.86 16.37
CA PHE A 306 -1.39 -8.56 16.98
C PHE A 306 -2.65 -8.64 17.88
N PRO A 307 -2.61 -9.47 18.93
CA PRO A 307 -3.80 -9.71 19.77
C PRO A 307 -4.29 -8.46 20.50
N ASN A 308 -3.39 -7.52 20.84
CA ASN A 308 -3.78 -6.25 21.47
C ASN A 308 -4.55 -5.37 20.49
N PHE A 309 -4.08 -5.25 19.24
CA PHE A 309 -4.80 -4.54 18.20
C PHE A 309 -6.20 -5.12 17.99
N ALA A 310 -6.31 -6.43 17.90
CA ALA A 310 -7.60 -7.11 17.71
C ALA A 310 -8.58 -6.91 18.89
N LYS A 311 -8.09 -6.70 20.11
CA LYS A 311 -8.93 -6.60 21.32
C LYS A 311 -9.25 -5.17 21.73
N ALA A 312 -8.29 -4.26 21.68
CA ALA A 312 -8.41 -2.91 22.25
C ALA A 312 -8.00 -1.81 21.28
N ASP A 313 -6.87 -1.95 20.59
CA ASP A 313 -6.28 -0.87 19.80
C ASP A 313 -7.13 -0.50 18.58
N ALA A 314 -7.80 -1.48 17.96
CA ALA A 314 -8.75 -1.22 16.89
C ALA A 314 -9.91 -0.33 17.34
N VAL A 315 -10.43 -0.55 18.56
CA VAL A 315 -11.52 0.25 19.14
C VAL A 315 -11.07 1.69 19.38
N VAL A 316 -9.88 1.88 19.96
CA VAL A 316 -9.30 3.21 20.19
C VAL A 316 -9.06 3.92 18.86
N ALA A 317 -8.48 3.23 17.89
CA ALA A 317 -8.26 3.79 16.55
C ALA A 317 -9.57 4.20 15.88
N LEU A 318 -10.64 3.39 15.98
CA LEU A 318 -11.96 3.70 15.41
C LEU A 318 -12.62 4.90 16.09
N TRP A 319 -12.53 5.07 17.42
CA TRP A 319 -13.03 6.26 18.08
C TRP A 319 -12.29 7.53 17.65
N LEU A 320 -10.97 7.47 17.57
CA LEU A 320 -10.19 8.59 17.06
C LEU A 320 -10.52 8.86 15.58
N ALA A 321 -10.68 7.81 14.77
CA ALA A 321 -11.06 7.96 13.36
C ALA A 321 -12.45 8.59 13.21
N LEU A 322 -13.42 8.27 14.06
CA LEU A 322 -14.73 8.92 14.09
C LEU A 322 -14.59 10.42 14.35
N ILE A 323 -13.78 10.82 15.32
CA ILE A 323 -13.50 12.24 15.59
C ILE A 323 -12.87 12.90 14.35
N GLY A 324 -11.90 12.26 13.72
CA GLY A 324 -11.26 12.75 12.50
C GLY A 324 -12.24 12.85 11.32
N ALA A 325 -13.13 11.89 11.16
CA ALA A 325 -14.20 11.92 10.17
C ALA A 325 -15.14 13.10 10.38
N VAL A 326 -15.56 13.35 11.63
CA VAL A 326 -16.37 14.52 12.01
C VAL A 326 -15.64 15.82 11.62
N VAL A 327 -14.34 15.93 11.91
CA VAL A 327 -13.52 17.09 11.52
C VAL A 327 -13.45 17.22 9.99
N MET A 328 -13.23 16.13 9.27
CA MET A 328 -13.18 16.16 7.80
C MET A 328 -14.51 16.61 7.18
N VAL A 329 -15.63 16.07 7.66
CA VAL A 329 -16.96 16.35 7.12
C VAL A 329 -17.41 17.78 7.49
N PHE A 330 -17.46 18.09 8.79
CA PHE A 330 -18.12 19.31 9.26
C PHE A 330 -17.20 20.54 9.23
N TRP A 331 -15.92 20.38 9.47
CA TRP A 331 -14.98 21.52 9.41
C TRP A 331 -14.42 21.73 8.01
N ARG A 332 -14.09 20.64 7.29
CA ARG A 332 -13.46 20.74 5.96
C ARG A 332 -14.43 20.58 4.80
N GLY A 333 -15.64 20.08 5.05
CA GLY A 333 -16.64 19.77 4.02
C GLY A 333 -16.18 18.65 3.08
N GLN A 334 -15.40 17.71 3.59
CA GLN A 334 -14.87 16.58 2.83
C GLN A 334 -15.60 15.29 3.22
N VAL A 335 -16.65 14.95 2.49
CA VAL A 335 -17.45 13.72 2.73
C VAL A 335 -16.83 12.51 2.04
N TRP A 336 -16.15 12.72 0.91
CA TRP A 336 -15.68 11.62 0.07
C TRP A 336 -14.71 10.64 0.77
N PRO A 337 -13.84 11.02 1.73
CA PRO A 337 -13.02 10.05 2.45
C PRO A 337 -13.87 9.06 3.28
N VAL A 338 -14.98 9.54 3.84
CA VAL A 338 -15.93 8.68 4.58
C VAL A 338 -16.66 7.73 3.62
N LEU A 339 -16.99 8.19 2.41
CA LEU A 339 -17.56 7.32 1.38
C LEU A 339 -16.57 6.27 0.90
N VAL A 340 -15.29 6.61 0.74
CA VAL A 340 -14.22 5.63 0.42
C VAL A 340 -14.14 4.56 1.49
N TYR A 341 -14.08 4.98 2.77
CA TYR A 341 -14.10 4.05 3.90
C TYR A 341 -15.32 3.12 3.85
N ALA A 342 -16.53 3.67 3.70
CA ALA A 342 -17.77 2.90 3.72
C ALA A 342 -17.85 1.89 2.56
N ILE A 343 -17.51 2.29 1.34
CA ILE A 343 -17.52 1.39 0.17
C ILE A 343 -16.46 0.30 0.31
N SER A 344 -15.25 0.64 0.77
CA SER A 344 -14.19 -0.33 0.97
C SER A 344 -14.53 -1.32 2.10
N LEU A 345 -15.14 -0.84 3.19
CA LEU A 345 -15.64 -1.68 4.27
C LEU A 345 -16.71 -2.66 3.75
N CYS A 346 -17.71 -2.14 3.04
CA CYS A 346 -18.75 -3.00 2.46
C CYS A 346 -18.19 -4.02 1.46
N ALA A 347 -17.15 -3.66 0.70
CA ALA A 347 -16.48 -4.59 -0.21
C ALA A 347 -15.76 -5.71 0.56
N ALA A 348 -15.10 -5.38 1.69
CA ALA A 348 -14.46 -6.36 2.54
C ALA A 348 -15.48 -7.30 3.22
N VAL A 349 -16.61 -6.76 3.71
CA VAL A 349 -17.73 -7.56 4.25
C VAL A 349 -18.29 -8.48 3.17
N ASN A 350 -18.58 -7.95 1.99
CA ASN A 350 -19.17 -8.71 0.87
C ASN A 350 -18.24 -9.84 0.36
N ALA A 351 -16.93 -9.73 0.57
CA ALA A 351 -16.00 -10.81 0.23
C ALA A 351 -16.04 -11.96 1.24
N ILE A 352 -16.46 -11.71 2.48
CA ILE A 352 -16.62 -12.73 3.54
C ILE A 352 -18.03 -13.33 3.43
N ASP A 353 -19.04 -12.46 3.42
CA ASP A 353 -20.46 -12.82 3.38
C ASP A 353 -21.16 -11.94 2.32
N GLN A 354 -21.56 -12.58 1.22
CA GLN A 354 -22.09 -11.87 0.05
C GLN A 354 -23.47 -11.28 0.32
N PHE A 355 -23.65 -10.02 -0.05
CA PHE A 355 -24.98 -9.40 -0.03
C PHE A 355 -25.84 -9.91 -1.21
N ASP A 356 -26.99 -10.51 -0.93
CA ASP A 356 -27.95 -11.03 -1.91
C ASP A 356 -28.79 -9.91 -2.56
N ASN A 357 -28.11 -8.89 -3.13
CA ASN A 357 -28.79 -7.76 -3.78
C ASN A 357 -27.89 -7.11 -4.85
N GLY A 358 -28.46 -6.17 -5.60
CA GLY A 358 -27.75 -5.47 -6.67
C GLY A 358 -26.52 -4.67 -6.18
N PHE A 359 -26.49 -4.22 -4.92
CA PHE A 359 -25.34 -3.56 -4.33
C PHE A 359 -24.19 -4.57 -4.11
N GLY A 360 -24.48 -5.77 -3.59
CA GLY A 360 -23.51 -6.86 -3.48
C GLY A 360 -22.92 -7.24 -4.84
N THR A 361 -23.77 -7.34 -5.86
CA THR A 361 -23.31 -7.58 -7.24
C THR A 361 -22.35 -6.49 -7.74
N ALA A 362 -22.62 -5.23 -7.43
CA ALA A 362 -21.71 -4.12 -7.77
C ALA A 362 -20.39 -4.19 -6.99
N LEU A 363 -20.43 -4.58 -5.72
CA LEU A 363 -19.22 -4.76 -4.89
C LEU A 363 -18.38 -5.95 -5.36
N ASN A 364 -18.99 -7.00 -5.94
CA ASN A 364 -18.27 -8.13 -6.52
C ASN A 364 -17.33 -7.70 -7.66
N VAL A 365 -17.64 -6.62 -8.38
CA VAL A 365 -16.70 -6.06 -9.38
C VAL A 365 -15.39 -5.62 -8.74
N LEU A 366 -15.45 -4.98 -7.56
CA LEU A 366 -14.25 -4.66 -6.79
C LEU A 366 -13.62 -5.91 -6.19
N GLY A 367 -14.43 -6.77 -5.59
CA GLY A 367 -13.98 -8.02 -4.97
C GLY A 367 -13.19 -8.89 -5.94
N ASN A 368 -13.73 -9.15 -7.12
CA ASN A 368 -13.10 -9.98 -8.15
C ASN A 368 -11.72 -9.46 -8.54
N LEU A 369 -11.54 -8.15 -8.66
CA LEU A 369 -10.23 -7.55 -8.96
C LEU A 369 -9.22 -7.71 -7.82
N HIS A 370 -9.68 -8.06 -6.62
CA HIS A 370 -8.87 -8.33 -5.43
C HIS A 370 -8.90 -9.80 -5.00
N TYR A 371 -9.21 -10.71 -5.93
CA TYR A 371 -9.34 -12.16 -5.66
C TYR A 371 -10.38 -12.48 -4.58
N ASN A 372 -11.38 -11.63 -4.38
CA ASN A 372 -12.37 -11.73 -3.31
C ASN A 372 -11.75 -11.95 -1.91
N THR A 373 -10.56 -11.40 -1.67
CA THR A 373 -9.82 -11.62 -0.42
C THR A 373 -10.00 -10.45 0.55
N PRO A 374 -10.59 -10.68 1.74
CA PRO A 374 -10.83 -9.63 2.73
C PRO A 374 -9.57 -8.89 3.16
N HIS A 375 -8.45 -9.61 3.32
CA HIS A 375 -7.16 -9.02 3.70
C HIS A 375 -6.54 -8.09 2.64
N ARG A 376 -6.99 -8.14 1.37
CA ARG A 376 -6.65 -7.14 0.35
C ARG A 376 -7.60 -5.96 0.38
N LEU A 377 -8.91 -6.23 0.49
CA LEU A 377 -9.96 -5.22 0.48
C LEU A 377 -9.96 -4.36 1.76
N ILE A 378 -9.41 -4.85 2.86
CA ILE A 378 -9.33 -4.09 4.11
C ILE A 378 -8.24 -3.00 4.08
N LEU A 379 -7.23 -3.06 3.21
CA LEU A 379 -6.13 -2.11 3.20
C LEU A 379 -6.59 -0.65 3.02
N PRO A 380 -7.46 -0.31 2.05
CA PRO A 380 -7.97 1.06 1.93
C PRO A 380 -8.81 1.49 3.15
N VAL A 381 -9.51 0.57 3.82
CA VAL A 381 -10.21 0.85 5.09
C VAL A 381 -9.21 1.32 6.14
N VAL A 382 -8.14 0.55 6.35
CA VAL A 382 -7.10 0.86 7.34
C VAL A 382 -6.38 2.16 7.00
N MET A 383 -6.08 2.41 5.73
CA MET A 383 -5.50 3.70 5.30
C MET A 383 -6.41 4.89 5.64
N CYS A 384 -7.73 4.75 5.44
CA CYS A 384 -8.71 5.77 5.83
C CYS A 384 -8.74 5.97 7.35
N VAL A 385 -8.70 4.88 8.12
CA VAL A 385 -8.68 4.94 9.61
C VAL A 385 -7.42 5.65 10.10
N VAL A 386 -6.23 5.26 9.66
CA VAL A 386 -4.97 5.91 10.04
C VAL A 386 -4.97 7.40 9.68
N ALA A 387 -5.44 7.74 8.48
CA ALA A 387 -5.55 9.14 8.06
C ALA A 387 -6.52 9.92 8.96
N ALA A 388 -7.67 9.35 9.30
CA ALA A 388 -8.68 9.98 10.16
C ALA A 388 -8.16 10.13 11.61
N VAL A 389 -7.48 9.12 12.16
CA VAL A 389 -6.80 9.21 13.47
C VAL A 389 -5.83 10.38 13.50
N ALA A 390 -4.98 10.51 12.50
CA ALA A 390 -4.02 11.61 12.42
C ALA A 390 -4.69 12.99 12.30
N VAL A 391 -5.83 13.07 11.61
CA VAL A 391 -6.65 14.28 11.54
C VAL A 391 -7.24 14.64 12.90
N ALA A 392 -7.74 13.65 13.65
CA ALA A 392 -8.24 13.86 15.02
C ALA A 392 -7.14 14.41 15.93
N LEU A 393 -5.97 13.75 15.96
CA LEU A 393 -4.84 14.18 16.76
C LEU A 393 -4.37 15.60 16.40
N ALA A 394 -4.28 15.91 15.11
CA ALA A 394 -3.93 17.25 14.66
C ALA A 394 -4.98 18.29 15.07
N ALA A 395 -6.27 17.97 15.02
CA ALA A 395 -7.34 18.85 15.48
C ALA A 395 -7.24 19.07 16.99
N MET A 396 -6.98 18.03 17.78
CA MET A 396 -6.76 18.12 19.24
C MET A 396 -5.58 19.02 19.57
N VAL A 397 -4.43 18.86 18.88
CA VAL A 397 -3.26 19.75 19.03
C VAL A 397 -3.66 21.21 18.79
N ARG A 398 -4.43 21.49 17.74
CA ARG A 398 -4.87 22.85 17.41
C ARG A 398 -5.86 23.42 18.42
N LEU A 399 -6.70 22.60 19.01
CA LEU A 399 -7.64 22.99 20.06
C LEU A 399 -6.93 23.30 21.38
N VAL A 400 -6.04 22.41 21.81
CA VAL A 400 -5.27 22.60 23.07
C VAL A 400 -4.39 23.85 23.02
N THR A 401 -3.88 24.20 21.85
CA THR A 401 -3.06 25.41 21.65
C THR A 401 -3.88 26.68 21.36
N LEU A 402 -5.20 26.62 21.55
CA LEU A 402 -6.16 27.72 21.35
C LEU A 402 -6.04 28.37 19.95
N ALA A 403 -5.58 27.62 18.96
CA ALA A 403 -5.36 28.11 17.60
C ALA A 403 -6.62 28.67 16.93
N PRO A 404 -7.84 28.09 17.09
CA PRO A 404 -9.08 28.68 16.55
C PRO A 404 -9.40 30.04 17.13
N LEU A 405 -9.12 30.30 18.42
CA LEU A 405 -9.32 31.56 19.08
C LEU A 405 -8.27 32.58 18.60
N ALA A 406 -7.02 32.20 18.55
CA ALA A 406 -5.93 33.02 18.02
C ALA A 406 -6.16 33.42 16.55
N ALA A 407 -6.76 32.57 15.74
CA ALA A 407 -7.10 32.86 14.34
C ALA A 407 -8.15 34.00 14.20
N ARG A 408 -9.00 34.16 15.20
CA ARG A 408 -10.00 35.25 15.26
C ARG A 408 -9.42 36.56 15.83
N SER A 409 -8.26 36.49 16.48
CA SER A 409 -7.56 37.65 17.03
C SER A 409 -6.94 38.49 15.91
N GLN A 410 -6.99 39.83 16.08
CA GLN A 410 -6.25 40.75 15.22
C GLN A 410 -4.75 40.79 15.54
N SER A 411 -4.34 40.28 16.69
CA SER A 411 -2.95 40.24 17.13
C SER A 411 -2.14 39.23 16.32
N THR A 412 -1.14 39.71 15.60
CA THR A 412 -0.16 38.84 14.90
C THR A 412 0.64 38.02 15.88
N ALA A 413 1.00 38.59 17.04
CA ALA A 413 1.71 37.90 18.11
C ALA A 413 0.91 36.70 18.64
N ALA A 414 -0.42 36.84 18.89
CA ALA A 414 -1.25 35.72 19.32
C ALA A 414 -1.32 34.58 18.28
N ARG A 415 -1.42 34.94 17.00
CA ARG A 415 -1.43 33.95 15.90
C ARG A 415 -0.09 33.23 15.78
N SER A 416 1.01 33.96 15.86
CA SER A 416 2.34 33.38 15.80
C SER A 416 2.62 32.48 17.02
N ALA A 417 2.23 32.92 18.22
CA ALA A 417 2.38 32.12 19.44
C ALA A 417 1.58 30.80 19.37
N ALA A 418 0.32 30.85 18.92
CA ALA A 418 -0.52 29.66 18.75
C ALA A 418 0.02 28.71 17.65
N THR A 419 0.64 29.27 16.61
CA THR A 419 1.32 28.46 15.55
C THR A 419 2.55 27.76 16.14
N ALA A 420 3.43 28.49 16.82
CA ALA A 420 4.62 27.93 17.46
C ALA A 420 4.25 26.87 18.51
N ALA A 421 3.25 27.16 19.37
CA ALA A 421 2.74 26.22 20.34
C ALA A 421 2.19 24.93 19.67
N SER A 422 1.44 25.07 18.56
CA SER A 422 0.92 23.89 17.84
C SER A 422 2.03 23.03 17.24
N VAL A 423 3.08 23.65 16.69
CA VAL A 423 4.26 22.90 16.20
C VAL A 423 4.97 22.20 17.35
N ALA A 424 5.22 22.90 18.46
CA ALA A 424 5.86 22.30 19.62
C ALA A 424 5.05 21.13 20.19
N VAL A 425 3.74 21.31 20.41
CA VAL A 425 2.87 20.23 20.92
C VAL A 425 2.79 19.06 19.93
N ALA A 426 2.74 19.33 18.63
CA ALA A 426 2.73 18.27 17.61
C ALA A 426 4.05 17.45 17.60
N LEU A 427 5.20 18.13 17.77
CA LEU A 427 6.49 17.44 17.86
C LEU A 427 6.62 16.62 19.16
N VAL A 428 6.15 17.15 20.29
CA VAL A 428 6.08 16.41 21.56
C VAL A 428 5.15 15.21 21.45
N LEU A 429 3.95 15.40 20.88
CA LEU A 429 3.01 14.31 20.64
C LEU A 429 3.63 13.22 19.74
N GLY A 430 4.29 13.61 18.66
CA GLY A 430 5.01 12.67 17.80
C GLY A 430 6.13 11.94 18.54
N ALA A 431 6.94 12.66 19.33
CA ALA A 431 8.03 12.09 20.11
C ALA A 431 7.56 11.09 21.19
N VAL A 432 6.30 11.18 21.64
CA VAL A 432 5.70 10.25 22.62
C VAL A 432 4.90 9.14 21.90
N ALA A 433 4.03 9.51 20.97
CA ALA A 433 3.11 8.57 20.33
C ALA A 433 3.83 7.57 19.40
N VAL A 434 4.85 8.03 18.66
CA VAL A 434 5.56 7.19 17.69
C VAL A 434 6.33 6.05 18.40
N PRO A 435 7.14 6.29 19.44
CA PRO A 435 7.77 5.21 20.19
C PRO A 435 6.76 4.30 20.90
N ALA A 436 5.64 4.84 21.41
CA ALA A 436 4.60 4.04 22.05
C ALA A 436 3.94 3.08 21.06
N VAL A 437 3.52 3.57 19.90
CA VAL A 437 2.95 2.74 18.83
C VAL A 437 3.96 1.69 18.35
N ARG A 438 5.24 2.05 18.22
CA ARG A 438 6.29 1.08 17.90
C ARG A 438 6.42 0.00 18.97
N ALA A 439 6.43 0.37 20.24
CA ALA A 439 6.57 -0.59 21.36
C ALA A 439 5.42 -1.61 21.39
N GLU A 440 4.18 -1.17 21.11
CA GLU A 440 3.00 -2.05 21.04
C GLU A 440 3.02 -2.95 19.82
N THR A 441 3.59 -2.48 18.71
CA THR A 441 3.49 -3.17 17.41
C THR A 441 4.69 -4.08 17.15
N VAL A 442 5.89 -3.73 17.65
CA VAL A 442 7.17 -4.33 17.22
C VAL A 442 7.24 -5.83 17.50
N ALA A 443 6.70 -6.30 18.61
CA ALA A 443 6.75 -7.72 18.97
C ALA A 443 5.97 -8.60 17.96
N GLY A 444 4.72 -8.23 17.67
CA GLY A 444 3.92 -8.94 16.67
C GLY A 444 4.46 -8.79 15.24
N ALA A 445 5.04 -7.64 14.93
CA ALA A 445 5.68 -7.38 13.64
C ALA A 445 6.93 -8.26 13.43
N GLU A 446 7.77 -8.38 14.44
CA GLU A 446 8.94 -9.26 14.45
C GLU A 446 8.54 -10.73 14.34
N GLU A 447 7.57 -11.17 15.16
CA GLU A 447 7.04 -12.53 15.11
C GLU A 447 6.49 -12.88 13.73
N SER A 448 5.66 -12.02 13.14
CA SER A 448 5.11 -12.23 11.79
C SER A 448 6.21 -12.27 10.72
N PHE A 449 7.22 -11.39 10.84
CA PHE A 449 8.35 -11.34 9.94
C PHE A 449 9.20 -12.62 10.01
N GLU A 450 9.51 -13.09 11.22
CA GLU A 450 10.30 -14.31 11.42
C GLU A 450 9.50 -15.56 11.06
N ALA A 451 8.21 -15.62 11.40
CA ALA A 451 7.35 -16.76 11.08
C ALA A 451 7.24 -17.02 9.57
N SER A 452 7.20 -15.95 8.74
CA SER A 452 7.19 -16.11 7.28
C SER A 452 8.52 -16.62 6.71
N ARG A 453 9.57 -16.58 7.50
CA ARG A 453 10.95 -16.92 7.11
C ARG A 453 11.52 -18.13 7.87
N SER A 454 10.68 -18.77 8.70
CA SER A 454 11.08 -19.93 9.49
C SER A 454 11.42 -21.10 8.60
N SER A 455 12.61 -21.66 8.78
CA SER A 455 13.07 -22.87 8.08
C SER A 455 12.13 -24.05 8.31
N GLY A 456 11.89 -24.83 7.29
CA GLY A 456 11.10 -26.08 7.36
C GLY A 456 9.60 -25.91 7.10
N ARG A 457 9.10 -24.72 6.74
CA ARG A 457 7.72 -24.61 6.23
C ARG A 457 7.59 -25.15 4.80
N MET A 458 8.56 -24.85 3.94
CA MET A 458 8.68 -25.34 2.56
C MET A 458 10.11 -25.81 2.29
N VAL A 459 11.12 -25.02 2.69
CA VAL A 459 12.54 -25.28 2.46
C VAL A 459 13.25 -25.31 3.80
N SER A 460 13.94 -26.42 4.07
CA SER A 460 14.81 -26.61 5.23
C SER A 460 16.29 -26.40 4.87
N ALA A 461 17.16 -26.50 5.84
CA ALA A 461 18.59 -26.47 5.62
C ALA A 461 19.08 -27.69 4.78
N ASP A 462 18.42 -28.85 4.94
CA ASP A 462 18.75 -30.07 4.19
C ASP A 462 18.36 -29.90 2.71
N ASP A 463 17.23 -29.26 2.42
CA ASP A 463 16.82 -28.93 1.05
C ASP A 463 17.81 -27.98 0.39
N LEU A 464 18.30 -26.96 1.09
CA LEU A 464 19.32 -26.05 0.55
C LEU A 464 20.62 -26.81 0.25
N ALA A 465 21.04 -27.71 1.13
CA ALA A 465 22.21 -28.55 0.89
C ALA A 465 22.02 -29.49 -0.33
N ALA A 466 20.80 -30.01 -0.50
CA ALA A 466 20.45 -30.82 -1.69
C ALA A 466 20.43 -29.95 -2.96
N PHE A 467 19.93 -28.72 -2.90
CA PHE A 467 19.95 -27.78 -4.03
C PHE A 467 21.37 -27.42 -4.44
N ASP A 468 22.24 -27.15 -3.45
CA ASP A 468 23.68 -26.92 -3.71
C ASP A 468 24.37 -28.11 -4.33
N TRP A 469 24.10 -29.33 -3.84
CA TRP A 469 24.63 -30.53 -4.43
C TRP A 469 24.15 -30.74 -5.88
N LEU A 470 22.85 -30.54 -6.15
CA LEU A 470 22.29 -30.62 -7.50
C LEU A 470 22.93 -29.61 -8.45
N ALA A 471 23.22 -28.41 -8.00
CA ALA A 471 23.90 -27.40 -8.82
C ALA A 471 25.33 -27.82 -9.24
N THR A 472 25.95 -28.80 -8.55
CA THR A 472 27.24 -29.37 -8.96
C THR A 472 27.09 -30.48 -10.00
N GLN A 473 25.88 -30.96 -10.30
CA GLN A 473 25.63 -32.08 -11.20
C GLN A 473 25.32 -31.58 -12.62
N PRO A 474 26.19 -31.83 -13.64
CA PRO A 474 25.94 -31.39 -15.01
C PRO A 474 24.56 -31.81 -15.54
N LYS A 475 24.12 -33.05 -15.18
CA LYS A 475 22.83 -33.59 -15.60
C LYS A 475 21.61 -32.77 -15.09
N ALA A 476 21.73 -32.04 -14.00
CA ALA A 476 20.68 -31.20 -13.50
C ALA A 476 20.34 -30.04 -14.46
N PHE A 477 21.25 -29.71 -15.38
CA PHE A 477 21.09 -28.63 -16.37
C PHE A 477 20.81 -29.16 -17.79
N GLU A 478 20.72 -30.46 -17.99
CA GLU A 478 20.38 -31.07 -19.30
C GLU A 478 18.87 -31.10 -19.57
N GLY A 479 18.04 -30.78 -18.55
CA GLY A 479 16.59 -30.78 -18.63
C GLY A 479 15.98 -30.05 -17.43
N TYR A 480 14.80 -30.50 -17.00
CA TYR A 480 14.11 -29.95 -15.83
C TYR A 480 14.09 -30.97 -14.69
N THR A 481 14.38 -30.51 -13.48
CA THR A 481 14.15 -31.30 -12.28
C THR A 481 12.67 -31.29 -11.93
N MET A 482 12.17 -32.41 -11.43
CA MET A 482 10.76 -32.54 -10.99
C MET A 482 10.73 -32.81 -9.48
N GLY A 483 9.77 -32.20 -8.82
CA GLY A 483 9.47 -32.33 -7.40
C GLY A 483 8.11 -31.76 -7.07
N ASP A 484 7.66 -31.95 -5.83
CA ASP A 484 6.40 -31.33 -5.36
C ASP A 484 6.67 -29.83 -5.08
N PRO A 485 5.90 -28.92 -5.67
CA PRO A 485 6.00 -27.50 -5.33
C PRO A 485 5.80 -27.20 -3.83
N ALA A 486 4.99 -28.03 -3.14
CA ALA A 486 4.75 -27.89 -1.70
C ALA A 486 6.01 -28.14 -0.86
N ASP A 487 6.96 -28.96 -1.36
CA ASP A 487 8.24 -29.23 -0.70
C ASP A 487 9.32 -28.19 -1.05
N GLY A 488 8.94 -27.05 -1.63
CA GLY A 488 9.86 -25.97 -1.95
C GLY A 488 10.79 -26.21 -3.14
N HIS A 489 10.58 -27.28 -3.89
CA HIS A 489 11.36 -27.62 -5.09
C HIS A 489 11.48 -26.45 -6.09
N SER A 490 10.43 -25.65 -6.24
CA SER A 490 10.40 -24.49 -7.14
C SER A 490 11.42 -23.39 -6.77
N TRP A 491 11.93 -23.37 -5.55
CA TRP A 491 12.94 -22.41 -5.11
C TRP A 491 14.31 -22.62 -5.74
N MET A 492 14.64 -23.84 -6.20
CA MET A 492 15.95 -24.13 -6.79
C MET A 492 16.31 -23.20 -7.94
N TYR A 493 15.34 -22.87 -8.79
CA TYR A 493 15.60 -21.97 -9.91
C TYR A 493 16.03 -20.57 -9.45
N ALA A 494 15.30 -19.98 -8.50
CA ALA A 494 15.68 -18.68 -7.96
C ALA A 494 16.97 -18.73 -7.14
N TYR A 495 17.20 -19.83 -6.40
CA TYR A 495 18.30 -19.98 -5.46
C TYR A 495 19.65 -20.16 -6.16
N ASN A 496 19.77 -21.12 -7.07
CA ASN A 496 21.05 -21.46 -7.71
C ASN A 496 20.97 -21.74 -9.21
N GLY A 497 19.84 -21.46 -9.85
CA GLY A 497 19.66 -21.56 -11.30
C GLY A 497 19.38 -22.98 -11.81
N VAL A 498 19.23 -23.99 -10.94
CA VAL A 498 18.88 -25.36 -11.38
C VAL A 498 17.48 -25.30 -12.01
N PRO A 499 17.32 -25.75 -13.28
CA PRO A 499 16.04 -25.70 -13.97
C PRO A 499 15.00 -26.60 -13.30
N THR A 500 13.86 -26.03 -12.91
CA THR A 500 12.74 -26.75 -12.29
C THR A 500 11.52 -26.74 -13.22
N MET A 501 10.75 -27.84 -13.23
CA MET A 501 9.51 -27.94 -14.01
C MET A 501 8.43 -27.00 -13.45
N SER A 502 8.26 -26.97 -12.14
CA SER A 502 7.38 -26.01 -11.46
C SER A 502 8.19 -24.78 -11.00
N ARG A 503 7.65 -23.60 -11.22
CA ARG A 503 8.24 -22.33 -10.76
C ARG A 503 7.25 -21.47 -9.98
N HIS A 504 6.10 -22.07 -9.62
CA HIS A 504 5.06 -21.45 -8.81
C HIS A 504 4.47 -22.47 -7.83
#